data_90bb8b3e00202c58cfbdc84e7f9ddd47
#
_entry.id   90bb8b3e00202c58cfbdc84e7f9ddd47
#
_cell.length_a   1.000
_cell.length_b   1.000
_cell.length_c   1.000
_cell.angle_alpha   90.00
_cell.angle_beta   90.00
_cell.angle_gamma   90.00
#
_symmetry.space_group_name_H-M   'P 1'
#
loop_
_entity.id
_entity.type
_entity.pdbx_description
1 polymer ?
#
loop_
_entity_poly.entity_id
_entity_poly.type
_entity_poly.pdbx_seq_one_letter_code
_entity_poly.pdbx_strand_id
1 'polypeptide(L)'
;ALRLTGPRCLVVLGADASRLRAELVGLRVPIVVNRAWRQGMAGSLRAGVEALPASAAAALVMLADQYAVGAPDLDRLERSWSGRPRRAAAAVVDGASGAPAILPRRYFGPIRRLRGDQGARRLLRQDGAAVTPVEMPSAAQDLDTPGDLETFRRVRRRLGGQASQAGWAAPP
;
A
#
# COMPACT_ATOMS: atom_id res chain seq x y z
N ALA A 1 -4.72 -14.87 4.24
CA ALA A 1 -3.94 -14.41 3.09
C ALA A 1 -4.90 -13.80 2.11
N LEU A 2 -4.67 -12.55 1.72
CA LEU A 2 -5.28 -11.98 0.52
C LEU A 2 -4.98 -12.96 -0.62
N ARG A 3 -5.87 -13.89 -0.87
CA ARG A 3 -5.80 -14.75 -2.05
C ARG A 3 -6.12 -13.87 -3.23
N LEU A 4 -5.12 -13.11 -3.66
CA LEU A 4 -5.14 -12.36 -4.89
C LEU A 4 -5.15 -13.37 -6.05
N THR A 5 -6.32 -13.95 -6.31
CA THR A 5 -6.51 -14.82 -7.47
C THR A 5 -6.49 -13.94 -8.72
N GLY A 6 -5.40 -13.99 -9.46
CA GLY A 6 -5.15 -13.18 -10.65
C GLY A 6 -4.37 -11.88 -10.37
N PRO A 7 -4.05 -11.08 -11.40
CA PRO A 7 -3.24 -9.86 -11.30
C PRO A 7 -4.05 -8.74 -10.63
N ARG A 8 -4.21 -8.83 -9.32
CA ARG A 8 -4.95 -7.85 -8.49
C ARG A 8 -4.05 -6.82 -7.83
N CYS A 9 -2.74 -6.92 -8.06
CA CYS A 9 -1.77 -5.95 -7.61
C CYS A 9 -1.33 -5.12 -8.81
N LEU A 10 -1.20 -3.81 -8.64
CA LEU A 10 -0.54 -2.93 -9.61
C LEU A 10 0.45 -2.03 -8.86
N VAL A 11 1.52 -1.67 -9.53
CA VAL A 11 2.54 -0.77 -8.98
C VAL A 11 2.46 0.57 -9.70
N VAL A 12 2.40 1.65 -8.94
CA VAL A 12 2.47 3.00 -9.49
C VAL A 12 3.88 3.54 -9.28
N LEU A 13 4.56 3.86 -10.38
CA LEU A 13 5.89 4.44 -10.38
C LEU A 13 5.83 5.94 -10.69
N GLY A 14 6.72 6.70 -10.07
CA GLY A 14 6.91 8.13 -10.29
C GLY A 14 8.32 8.44 -10.75
N ALA A 15 9.15 8.93 -9.83
CA ALA A 15 10.56 9.16 -10.06
C ALA A 15 11.27 7.85 -10.45
N ASP A 16 12.30 7.95 -11.28
CA ASP A 16 13.16 6.82 -11.69
C ASP A 16 12.40 5.61 -12.23
N ALA A 17 11.21 5.83 -12.82
CA ALA A 17 10.32 4.76 -13.27
C ALA A 17 11.01 3.72 -14.16
N SER A 18 11.95 4.14 -15.03
CA SER A 18 12.68 3.23 -15.91
C SER A 18 13.58 2.27 -15.12
N ARG A 19 14.33 2.79 -14.13
CA ARG A 19 15.19 1.99 -13.26
C ARG A 19 14.36 1.04 -12.38
N LEU A 20 13.33 1.57 -11.72
CA LEU A 20 12.46 0.78 -10.85
C LEU A 20 11.69 -0.30 -11.60
N ARG A 21 11.31 -0.04 -12.85
CA ARG A 21 10.68 -1.06 -13.70
C ARG A 21 11.60 -2.27 -13.93
N ALA A 22 12.91 -2.04 -14.09
CA ALA A 22 13.88 -3.13 -14.25
C ALA A 22 13.93 -4.03 -13.00
N GLU A 23 13.85 -3.45 -11.80
CA GLU A 23 13.81 -4.19 -10.53
C GLU A 23 12.52 -5.01 -10.33
N LEU A 24 11.45 -4.65 -11.03
CA LEU A 24 10.17 -5.34 -10.97
C LEU A 24 10.01 -6.44 -12.04
N VAL A 25 11.01 -6.62 -12.90
CA VAL A 25 11.03 -7.71 -13.89
C VAL A 25 10.98 -9.06 -13.16
N GLY A 26 10.03 -9.89 -13.51
CA GLY A 26 9.81 -11.18 -12.84
C GLY A 26 8.65 -11.20 -11.85
N LEU A 27 8.22 -10.07 -11.32
CA LEU A 27 7.03 -10.02 -10.44
C LEU A 27 5.71 -10.10 -11.22
N ARG A 28 5.73 -9.95 -12.55
CA ARG A 28 4.54 -10.00 -13.43
C ARG A 28 3.38 -9.12 -12.95
N VAL A 29 3.69 -7.96 -12.35
CA VAL A 29 2.68 -7.01 -11.86
C VAL A 29 2.46 -5.91 -12.90
N PRO A 30 1.22 -5.47 -13.17
CA PRO A 30 0.94 -4.28 -13.96
C PRO A 30 1.62 -3.05 -13.38
N ILE A 31 2.22 -2.24 -14.24
CA ILE A 31 2.92 -1.01 -13.84
C ILE A 31 2.25 0.18 -14.50
N VAL A 32 1.90 1.17 -13.67
CA VAL A 32 1.40 2.47 -14.10
C VAL A 32 2.46 3.51 -13.83
N VAL A 33 2.77 4.37 -14.79
CA VAL A 33 3.74 5.46 -14.62
C VAL A 33 3.02 6.79 -14.49
N ASN A 34 3.13 7.41 -13.32
CA ASN A 34 2.71 8.78 -13.12
C ASN A 34 3.82 9.74 -13.57
N ARG A 35 3.74 10.23 -14.80
CA ARG A 35 4.73 11.18 -15.36
C ARG A 35 4.71 12.54 -14.66
N ALA A 36 3.59 12.89 -14.02
CA ALA A 36 3.41 14.14 -13.28
C ALA A 36 3.72 13.98 -11.78
N TRP A 37 4.54 13.02 -11.39
CA TRP A 37 4.83 12.68 -10.00
C TRP A 37 5.31 13.86 -9.13
N ARG A 38 6.00 14.83 -9.74
CA ARG A 38 6.44 16.06 -9.06
C ARG A 38 5.28 16.94 -8.57
N GLN A 39 4.07 16.71 -9.06
CA GLN A 39 2.86 17.42 -8.60
C GLN A 39 2.30 16.85 -7.28
N GLY A 40 2.98 15.88 -6.68
CA GLY A 40 2.64 15.32 -5.38
C GLY A 40 1.93 13.96 -5.42
N MET A 41 1.71 13.42 -4.23
CA MET A 41 1.18 12.06 -4.01
C MET A 41 -0.20 11.83 -4.64
N ALA A 42 -1.04 12.87 -4.69
CA ALA A 42 -2.39 12.77 -5.25
C ALA A 42 -2.40 12.25 -6.70
N GLY A 43 -1.39 12.65 -7.50
CA GLY A 43 -1.23 12.17 -8.87
C GLY A 43 -1.02 10.67 -8.97
N SER A 44 -0.19 10.12 -8.11
CA SER A 44 0.10 8.68 -8.08
C SER A 44 -1.11 7.87 -7.60
N LEU A 45 -1.79 8.33 -6.55
CA LEU A 45 -2.99 7.66 -6.06
C LEU A 45 -4.12 7.68 -7.11
N ARG A 46 -4.28 8.79 -7.82
CA ARG A 46 -5.24 8.92 -8.92
C ARG A 46 -4.90 7.96 -10.06
N ALA A 47 -3.66 7.93 -10.52
CA ALA A 47 -3.21 7.04 -11.60
C ALA A 47 -3.47 5.56 -11.23
N GLY A 48 -3.21 5.18 -9.98
CA GLY A 48 -3.51 3.83 -9.48
C GLY A 48 -5.00 3.51 -9.55
N VAL A 49 -5.85 4.41 -9.06
CA VAL A 49 -7.31 4.19 -9.05
C VAL A 49 -7.90 4.18 -10.46
N GLU A 50 -7.38 4.99 -11.38
CA GLU A 50 -7.82 5.03 -12.77
C GLU A 50 -7.47 3.74 -13.54
N ALA A 51 -6.39 3.07 -13.15
CA ALA A 51 -5.95 1.80 -13.75
C ALA A 51 -6.69 0.57 -13.19
N LEU A 52 -7.50 0.73 -12.15
CA LEU A 52 -8.27 -0.38 -11.59
C LEU A 52 -9.37 -0.82 -12.57
N PRO A 53 -9.67 -2.13 -12.63
CA PRO A 53 -10.79 -2.62 -13.42
C PRO A 53 -12.12 -2.02 -12.95
N ALA A 54 -13.05 -1.84 -13.88
CA ALA A 54 -14.37 -1.30 -13.57
C ALA A 54 -15.13 -2.11 -12.51
N SER A 55 -14.82 -3.39 -12.36
CA SER A 55 -15.39 -4.29 -11.36
C SER A 55 -14.76 -4.16 -9.96
N ALA A 56 -13.68 -3.37 -9.79
CA ALA A 56 -13.03 -3.23 -8.48
C ALA A 56 -13.99 -2.63 -7.44
N ALA A 57 -14.30 -3.39 -6.41
CA ALA A 57 -15.16 -2.95 -5.30
C ALA A 57 -14.41 -2.07 -4.29
N ALA A 58 -13.11 -2.28 -4.16
CA ALA A 58 -12.22 -1.54 -3.27
C ALA A 58 -10.77 -1.58 -3.78
N ALA A 59 -9.92 -0.71 -3.24
CA ALA A 59 -8.48 -0.71 -3.43
C ALA A 59 -7.77 -0.80 -2.08
N LEU A 60 -6.86 -1.74 -1.93
CA LEU A 60 -5.85 -1.70 -0.87
C LEU A 60 -4.70 -0.81 -1.34
N VAL A 61 -4.52 0.31 -0.67
CA VAL A 61 -3.44 1.27 -0.92
C VAL A 61 -2.32 1.02 0.07
N MET A 62 -1.12 0.81 -0.43
CA MET A 62 0.10 0.62 0.36
C MET A 62 1.18 1.58 -0.13
N LEU A 63 2.12 1.91 0.75
CA LEU A 63 3.34 2.63 0.41
C LEU A 63 4.50 1.65 0.34
N ALA A 64 5.41 1.88 -0.62
CA ALA A 64 6.52 0.96 -0.87
C ALA A 64 7.64 1.05 0.18
N ASP A 65 7.70 2.14 0.91
CA ASP A 65 8.66 2.43 1.99
C ASP A 65 8.29 1.78 3.33
N GLN A 66 7.03 1.39 3.54
CA GLN A 66 6.55 0.71 4.75
C GLN A 66 7.01 -0.76 4.79
N TYR A 67 8.31 -0.98 4.94
CA TYR A 67 8.95 -2.28 4.78
C TYR A 67 8.58 -3.33 5.83
N ALA A 68 8.10 -2.91 6.99
CA ALA A 68 7.74 -3.80 8.10
C ALA A 68 6.29 -4.30 8.01
N VAL A 69 5.48 -3.76 7.12
CA VAL A 69 4.11 -4.23 6.88
C VAL A 69 4.15 -5.59 6.19
N GLY A 70 3.68 -6.61 6.89
CA GLY A 70 3.67 -7.98 6.43
C GLY A 70 2.28 -8.53 6.12
N ALA A 71 2.24 -9.78 5.62
CA ALA A 71 0.98 -10.47 5.33
C ALA A 71 0.03 -10.55 6.55
N PRO A 72 0.51 -10.80 7.79
CA PRO A 72 -0.38 -10.81 8.96
C PRO A 72 -1.09 -9.46 9.20
N ASP A 73 -0.43 -8.35 8.90
CA ASP A 73 -1.00 -7.01 9.04
C ASP A 73 -2.11 -6.79 8.01
N LEU A 74 -1.85 -7.19 6.77
CA LEU A 74 -2.83 -7.09 5.68
C LEU A 74 -4.03 -8.00 5.90
N ASP A 75 -3.82 -9.21 6.41
CA ASP A 75 -4.91 -10.14 6.78
C ASP A 75 -5.78 -9.55 7.89
N ARG A 76 -5.18 -8.88 8.88
CA ARG A 76 -5.88 -8.19 9.95
C ARG A 76 -6.71 -7.02 9.40
N LEU A 77 -6.13 -6.24 8.50
CA LEU A 77 -6.81 -5.13 7.84
C LEU A 77 -8.00 -5.63 6.99
N GLU A 78 -7.82 -6.70 6.23
CA GLU A 78 -8.87 -7.30 5.42
C GLU A 78 -10.02 -7.84 6.29
N ARG A 79 -9.71 -8.57 7.37
CA ARG A 79 -10.75 -9.05 8.30
C ARG A 79 -11.54 -7.90 8.91
N SER A 80 -10.88 -6.80 9.25
CA SER A 80 -11.53 -5.61 9.81
C SER A 80 -12.44 -4.91 8.81
N TRP A 81 -12.15 -5.03 7.52
CA TRP A 81 -12.95 -4.48 6.43
C TRP A 81 -14.06 -5.42 5.97
N SER A 82 -13.88 -6.73 6.11
CA SER A 82 -14.76 -7.77 5.55
C SER A 82 -16.23 -7.54 5.89
N GLY A 83 -17.09 -7.69 4.88
CA GLY A 83 -18.54 -7.48 5.01
C GLY A 83 -19.00 -6.03 5.19
N ARG A 84 -18.10 -5.05 5.07
CA ARG A 84 -18.40 -3.62 5.23
C ARG A 84 -18.05 -2.79 4.00
N PRO A 85 -18.66 -3.04 2.82
CA PRO A 85 -18.21 -2.45 1.55
C PRO A 85 -18.32 -0.92 1.48
N ARG A 86 -19.02 -0.31 2.41
CA ARG A 86 -19.16 1.16 2.51
C ARG A 86 -18.17 1.80 3.48
N ARG A 87 -17.52 1.02 4.35
CA ARG A 87 -16.54 1.53 5.30
C ARG A 87 -15.13 1.36 4.75
N ALA A 88 -14.24 2.30 5.02
CA ALA A 88 -12.82 2.08 4.84
C ALA A 88 -12.28 1.30 6.04
N ALA A 89 -11.14 0.62 5.88
CA ALA A 89 -10.30 0.19 6.98
C ALA A 89 -8.90 0.76 6.76
N ALA A 90 -8.27 1.27 7.81
CA ALA A 90 -6.98 1.94 7.68
C ALA A 90 -6.08 1.60 8.86
N ALA A 91 -4.79 1.48 8.58
CA ALA A 91 -3.78 1.41 9.62
C ALA A 91 -3.83 2.67 10.47
N VAL A 92 -3.65 2.48 11.78
CA VAL A 92 -3.50 3.57 12.75
C VAL A 92 -2.11 3.47 13.37
N VAL A 93 -1.41 4.60 13.34
CA VAL A 93 -0.13 4.81 13.99
C VAL A 93 -0.25 6.12 14.78
N ASP A 94 0.04 6.09 16.06
CA ASP A 94 -0.03 7.26 16.95
C ASP A 94 -1.37 8.03 16.84
N GLY A 95 -2.48 7.28 16.76
CA GLY A 95 -3.82 7.84 16.65
C GLY A 95 -4.20 8.40 15.28
N ALA A 96 -3.32 8.35 14.29
CA ALA A 96 -3.57 8.85 12.95
C ALA A 96 -3.81 7.71 11.94
N SER A 97 -4.94 7.78 11.23
CA SER A 97 -5.24 6.82 10.16
C SER A 97 -4.42 7.11 8.90
N GLY A 98 -3.86 6.05 8.28
CA GLY A 98 -3.04 6.15 7.08
C GLY A 98 -3.01 4.86 6.26
N ALA A 99 -2.00 4.77 5.38
CA ALA A 99 -1.70 3.52 4.68
C ALA A 99 -0.99 2.52 5.63
N PRO A 100 -1.16 1.21 5.44
CA PRO A 100 -2.06 0.58 4.47
C PRO A 100 -3.55 0.86 4.74
N ALA A 101 -4.33 1.05 3.67
CA ALA A 101 -5.75 1.30 3.81
C ALA A 101 -6.58 0.63 2.71
N ILE A 102 -7.70 0.02 3.09
CA ILE A 102 -8.70 -0.47 2.15
C ILE A 102 -9.73 0.63 1.94
N LEU A 103 -9.78 1.13 0.72
CA LEU A 103 -10.66 2.22 0.28
C LEU A 103 -11.75 1.65 -0.63
N PRO A 104 -13.00 1.56 -0.17
CA PRO A 104 -14.13 1.18 -1.01
C PRO A 104 -14.29 2.07 -2.24
N ARG A 105 -14.98 1.56 -3.26
CA ARG A 105 -15.21 2.24 -4.53
C ARG A 105 -15.74 3.68 -4.39
N ARG A 106 -16.50 3.98 -3.34
CA ARG A 106 -17.00 5.34 -3.09
C ARG A 106 -15.88 6.39 -2.91
N TYR A 107 -14.65 5.95 -2.55
CA TYR A 107 -13.49 6.84 -2.45
C TYR A 107 -12.85 7.16 -3.81
N PHE A 108 -13.12 6.38 -4.87
CA PHE A 108 -12.46 6.57 -6.17
C PHE A 108 -12.78 7.93 -6.78
N GLY A 109 -14.03 8.40 -6.66
CA GLY A 109 -14.42 9.75 -7.08
C GLY A 109 -13.70 10.86 -6.31
N PRO A 110 -13.74 10.86 -4.98
CA PRO A 110 -12.94 11.76 -4.14
C PRO A 110 -11.44 11.73 -4.45
N ILE A 111 -10.83 10.55 -4.64
CA ILE A 111 -9.41 10.40 -4.99
C ILE A 111 -9.08 11.13 -6.29
N ARG A 112 -9.93 11.04 -7.33
CA ARG A 112 -9.72 11.74 -8.60
C ARG A 112 -9.67 13.27 -8.45
N ARG A 113 -10.24 13.82 -7.38
CA ARG A 113 -10.26 15.26 -7.08
C ARG A 113 -9.11 15.73 -6.21
N LEU A 114 -8.32 14.82 -5.63
CA LEU A 114 -7.14 15.19 -4.83
C LEU A 114 -6.11 15.96 -5.66
N ARG A 115 -5.35 16.85 -5.02
CA ARG A 115 -4.30 17.65 -5.64
C ARG A 115 -3.06 17.72 -4.72
N GLY A 116 -1.91 17.96 -5.32
CA GLY A 116 -0.65 18.13 -4.60
C GLY A 116 -0.30 16.90 -3.76
N ASP A 117 0.21 17.12 -2.56
CA ASP A 117 0.64 16.05 -1.64
C ASP A 117 -0.51 15.47 -0.79
N GLN A 118 -1.74 15.68 -1.23
CA GLN A 118 -2.90 15.10 -0.56
C GLN A 118 -2.97 13.61 -0.86
N GLY A 119 -2.71 12.79 0.16
CA GLY A 119 -2.89 11.34 0.10
C GLY A 119 -4.27 10.89 0.60
N ALA A 120 -4.45 9.58 0.69
CA ALA A 120 -5.66 8.96 1.24
C ALA A 120 -5.94 9.40 2.69
N ARG A 121 -4.92 9.73 3.48
CA ARG A 121 -5.05 10.21 4.88
C ARG A 121 -6.04 11.36 5.01
N ARG A 122 -6.06 12.31 4.06
CA ARG A 122 -7.02 13.41 4.08
C ARG A 122 -8.46 12.91 4.01
N LEU A 123 -8.75 11.99 3.10
CA LEU A 123 -10.10 11.43 2.91
C LEU A 123 -10.52 10.60 4.12
N LEU A 124 -9.60 9.78 4.67
CA LEU A 124 -9.85 8.99 5.85
C LEU A 124 -10.20 9.88 7.06
N ARG A 125 -9.47 10.97 7.25
CA ARG A 125 -9.74 11.93 8.34
C ARG A 125 -11.09 12.63 8.18
N GLN A 126 -11.48 13.00 6.96
CA GLN A 126 -12.76 13.63 6.69
C GLN A 126 -13.94 12.69 6.94
N ASP A 127 -13.73 11.40 6.74
CA ASP A 127 -14.75 10.36 6.80
C ASP A 127 -14.73 9.57 8.13
N GLY A 128 -14.02 10.06 9.11
CA GLY A 128 -13.64 9.46 10.39
C GLY A 128 -14.60 8.36 10.92
N ALA A 129 -15.88 8.67 11.10
CA ALA A 129 -16.88 7.72 11.59
C ALA A 129 -17.11 6.51 10.65
N ALA A 130 -16.79 6.63 9.36
CA ALA A 130 -16.91 5.56 8.38
C ALA A 130 -15.57 4.85 8.10
N VAL A 131 -14.56 5.07 8.93
CA VAL A 131 -13.27 4.36 8.89
C VAL A 131 -13.20 3.39 10.06
N THR A 132 -12.82 2.15 9.79
CA THR A 132 -12.50 1.15 10.82
C THR A 132 -11.00 1.26 11.09
N PRO A 133 -10.59 1.71 12.29
CA PRO A 133 -9.18 1.79 12.64
C PRO A 133 -8.60 0.40 12.91
N VAL A 134 -7.35 0.18 12.50
CA VAL A 134 -6.59 -1.05 12.76
C VAL A 134 -5.21 -0.66 13.26
N GLU A 135 -4.96 -0.83 14.55
CA GLU A 135 -3.65 -0.57 15.14
C GLU A 135 -2.57 -1.37 14.40
N MET A 136 -1.58 -0.65 13.85
CA MET A 136 -0.55 -1.23 12.99
C MET A 136 0.81 -0.56 13.22
N PRO A 137 1.51 -0.90 14.31
CA PRO A 137 2.83 -0.31 14.59
C PRO A 137 3.86 -0.54 13.48
N SER A 138 3.73 -1.64 12.70
CA SER A 138 4.57 -1.92 11.54
C SER A 138 4.45 -0.84 10.45
N ALA A 139 3.33 -0.15 10.34
CA ALA A 139 3.11 0.92 9.38
C ALA A 139 3.81 2.24 9.74
N ALA A 140 4.43 2.32 10.92
CA ALA A 140 5.28 3.44 11.32
C ALA A 140 6.74 3.29 10.87
N GLN A 141 7.11 2.15 10.32
CA GLN A 141 8.49 1.85 9.95
C GLN A 141 8.70 2.10 8.45
N ASP A 142 9.08 3.33 8.13
CA ASP A 142 9.32 3.79 6.76
C ASP A 142 10.83 3.80 6.45
N LEU A 143 11.19 3.71 5.16
CA LEU A 143 12.57 3.81 4.66
C LEU A 143 12.83 5.22 4.08
N ASP A 144 12.85 6.23 4.95
CA ASP A 144 13.00 7.63 4.53
C ASP A 144 14.46 8.11 4.54
N THR A 145 15.31 7.49 5.35
CA THR A 145 16.69 7.92 5.55
C THR A 145 17.70 6.78 5.33
N PRO A 146 18.98 7.08 5.07
CA PRO A 146 20.04 6.07 5.05
C PRO A 146 20.13 5.25 6.35
N GLY A 147 19.83 5.85 7.50
CA GLY A 147 19.79 5.16 8.79
C GLY A 147 18.67 4.11 8.88
N ASP A 148 17.50 4.39 8.29
CA ASP A 148 16.40 3.44 8.20
C ASP A 148 16.81 2.24 7.35
N LEU A 149 17.52 2.48 6.26
CA LEU A 149 18.04 1.42 5.40
C LEU A 149 19.03 0.51 6.13
N GLU A 150 19.89 1.06 6.98
CA GLU A 150 20.81 0.26 7.80
C GLU A 150 20.03 -0.57 8.83
N THR A 151 19.05 0.02 9.48
CA THR A 151 18.16 -0.66 10.41
C THR A 151 17.41 -1.81 9.73
N PHE A 152 16.84 -1.55 8.57
CA PHE A 152 16.19 -2.56 7.73
C PHE A 152 17.14 -3.71 7.37
N ARG A 153 18.35 -3.40 6.90
CA ARG A 153 19.35 -4.42 6.55
C ARG A 153 19.74 -5.29 7.76
N ARG A 154 19.82 -4.69 8.95
CA ARG A 154 20.11 -5.40 10.20
C ARG A 154 18.97 -6.34 10.59
N VAL A 155 17.73 -5.87 10.54
CA VAL A 155 16.53 -6.68 10.82
C VAL A 155 16.42 -7.82 9.82
N ARG A 156 16.58 -7.54 8.51
CA ARG A 156 16.51 -8.55 7.46
C ARG A 156 17.57 -9.64 7.61
N ARG A 157 18.80 -9.30 8.00
CA ARG A 157 19.86 -10.29 8.28
C ARG A 157 19.48 -11.20 9.44
N ARG A 158 18.88 -10.65 10.50
CA ARG A 158 18.42 -11.44 11.65
C ARG A 158 17.26 -12.36 11.30
N LEU A 159 16.31 -11.90 10.49
CA LEU A 159 15.17 -12.69 10.03
C LEU A 159 15.54 -13.66 8.91
N GLY A 160 16.49 -13.32 8.03
CA GLY A 160 16.99 -14.19 6.96
C GLY A 160 17.73 -15.42 7.48
N GLY A 161 18.32 -15.34 8.67
CA GLY A 161 18.82 -16.51 9.39
C GLY A 161 17.74 -17.47 9.88
N GLN A 162 16.50 -16.99 10.04
CA GLN A 162 15.35 -17.83 10.43
C GLN A 162 14.46 -18.22 9.22
N ALA A 163 14.46 -17.43 8.16
CA ALA A 163 13.65 -17.70 6.95
C ALA A 163 14.19 -18.88 6.12
N SER A 164 15.46 -19.24 6.27
CA SER A 164 16.03 -20.47 5.70
C SER A 164 15.40 -21.75 6.30
N GLN A 165 14.73 -21.65 7.44
CA GLN A 165 14.01 -22.78 8.07
C GLN A 165 12.49 -22.75 7.80
N ALA A 166 11.95 -21.67 7.28
CA ALA A 166 10.52 -21.46 7.04
C ALA A 166 10.12 -21.44 5.55
N GLY A 167 10.80 -22.21 4.69
CA GLY A 167 10.28 -22.62 3.37
C GLY A 167 9.69 -21.52 2.49
N TRP A 168 10.35 -20.36 2.33
CA TRP A 168 10.03 -19.45 1.24
C TRP A 168 10.59 -20.05 -0.06
N ALA A 169 9.79 -20.90 -0.70
CA ALA A 169 10.02 -21.26 -2.09
C ALA A 169 9.54 -20.10 -2.96
N ALA A 170 10.44 -19.48 -3.71
CA ALA A 170 10.06 -18.58 -4.78
C ALA A 170 9.14 -19.37 -5.75
N PRO A 171 8.00 -18.83 -6.18
CA PRO A 171 7.19 -19.50 -7.18
C PRO A 171 7.96 -19.65 -8.48
N PRO A 172 7.75 -20.76 -9.22
CA PRO A 172 8.40 -21.06 -10.48
C PRO A 172 8.13 -19.99 -11.55
#